data_5fe5905df707c852c481cbf014d3b392
#
_entry.id   5fe5905df707c852c481cbf014d3b392
#
_cell.length_a   1.000
_cell.length_b   1.000
_cell.length_c   1.000
_cell.angle_alpha   90.00
_cell.angle_beta   90.00
_cell.angle_gamma   90.00
#
_symmetry.space_group_name_H-M   'P 1'
#
loop_
_entity.id
_entity.type
_entity.pdbx_description
1 polymer ?
#
loop_
_entity_poly.entity_id
_entity_poly.type
_entity_poly.pdbx_seq_one_letter_code
_entity_poly.pdbx_strand_id
1 'polypeptide(L)'
;MRRAPLPHTGTGTSGHGPAGRARRAVLSVLAAVTVVLGTFLALPAASRAAASLPCDIYGSAGTACVAAHSTTRALISSYNGPLYQVKRVSDGAAKDIGVLAPGGYANAAAQDAFCQNTTCSISRVYDQTARHNDLLPGPAGTAGMGADRGADAAEISVTAGGHKVYGIWISPGVGYRSNGQASGTAVNGQAEGAYMVASGTHVGSACCFDYGNAERTPADTGNGHMDAVSIATTCYFAPCTGSGPWIEADLENGMFQGANGSNTANRGNSTPYVTAMLKNDGRTRYALKGADARSGGLSTWWDGALPNRGGYAPMQQEGGIILGTGGDNSNWNRGTFFEGVMVAGYPTDAAENAVQANITSVGYTGQTDEPNGDQREFTGPGGACVDVAADDTGANGAAVQLWDCQKYAEDQHWAHLADGTLRTLGRCLDINGNGTAGGAKVELWDCNGVGGQKWVVRSDGSLLNPQSGRCLDSPSGATANGTRLQIWDCNGSPAQKFQLH
;
A
#
# COMPACT_ATOMS: atom_id res chain seq x y z
N MET A 1 -7.14 -30.65 55.78
CA MET A 1 -6.40 -31.56 56.71
C MET A 1 -4.93 -31.40 56.43
N ARG A 2 -4.23 -30.72 57.36
CA ARG A 2 -3.04 -31.20 58.10
C ARG A 2 -1.90 -31.66 57.17
N ARG A 3 -0.74 -31.17 57.16
CA ARG A 3 0.27 -30.48 58.00
C ARG A 3 1.62 -30.85 57.40
N ALA A 4 2.51 -29.89 57.28
CA ALA A 4 3.96 -30.10 57.22
C ALA A 4 4.47 -30.77 58.51
N PRO A 5 5.73 -31.23 58.60
CA PRO A 5 6.84 -30.34 58.89
C PRO A 5 8.26 -30.77 58.39
N LEU A 6 9.20 -29.84 58.45
CA LEU A 6 10.63 -29.99 58.72
C LEU A 6 10.86 -30.56 60.14
N PRO A 7 12.06 -30.99 60.60
CA PRO A 7 13.32 -30.27 60.63
C PRO A 7 14.66 -31.07 60.80
N HIS A 8 15.74 -30.30 61.11
CA HIS A 8 16.92 -30.47 61.95
C HIS A 8 18.21 -31.12 61.42
N THR A 9 19.30 -30.34 61.33
CA THR A 9 20.35 -29.93 62.30
C THR A 9 21.38 -31.02 62.70
N GLY A 10 22.65 -30.64 62.78
CA GLY A 10 23.76 -31.35 63.43
C GLY A 10 25.09 -30.83 62.90
N THR A 11 25.71 -29.85 63.41
CA THR A 11 26.60 -29.57 64.59
C THR A 11 27.81 -30.48 64.76
N GLY A 12 28.94 -29.82 64.96
CA GLY A 12 30.05 -30.20 65.79
C GLY A 12 31.35 -30.53 65.05
N THR A 13 32.50 -30.20 65.41
CA THR A 13 33.18 -29.45 66.47
C THR A 13 34.70 -29.56 66.25
N SER A 14 35.41 -28.47 66.39
CA SER A 14 36.70 -28.22 67.01
C SER A 14 37.88 -29.23 66.92
N GLY A 15 39.05 -28.64 66.67
CA GLY A 15 40.35 -29.22 66.94
C GLY A 15 41.52 -28.25 66.86
N HIS A 16 42.16 -27.94 67.96
CA HIS A 16 43.19 -26.93 68.21
C HIS A 16 44.59 -27.30 67.69
N GLY A 17 45.36 -26.28 67.37
CA GLY A 17 46.72 -25.86 67.16
C GLY A 17 47.88 -26.83 67.59
N PRO A 18 49.17 -26.41 67.63
CA PRO A 18 49.68 -25.05 67.79
C PRO A 18 50.93 -24.64 66.89
N ALA A 19 51.25 -23.42 67.03
CA ALA A 19 52.46 -22.61 66.76
C ALA A 19 53.79 -23.27 66.37
N GLY A 20 54.43 -22.67 65.33
CA GLY A 20 55.85 -22.79 65.05
C GLY A 20 56.35 -21.53 64.38
N ARG A 21 57.13 -20.67 65.14
CA ARG A 21 57.87 -19.51 64.68
C ARG A 21 59.10 -19.92 63.91
N ALA A 22 59.38 -19.36 62.73
CA ALA A 22 60.73 -19.17 62.22
C ALA A 22 60.78 -18.03 61.18
N ARG A 23 61.52 -17.08 61.56
CA ARG A 23 62.36 -15.98 61.07
C ARG A 23 62.48 -15.80 59.53
N ARG A 24 62.15 -14.58 59.12
CA ARG A 24 62.78 -13.61 58.18
C ARG A 24 63.78 -14.14 57.14
N ALA A 25 63.50 -13.89 55.90
CA ALA A 25 64.44 -13.40 54.89
C ALA A 25 63.70 -12.46 53.94
N VAL A 26 64.19 -11.19 53.91
CA VAL A 26 63.75 -10.15 53.00
C VAL A 26 64.54 -10.37 51.70
N LEU A 27 63.89 -10.67 50.65
CA LEU A 27 64.42 -10.50 49.29
C LEU A 27 63.53 -9.51 48.53
N SER A 28 64.12 -8.35 48.32
CA SER A 28 63.58 -7.27 47.46
C SER A 28 63.73 -7.69 46.00
N VAL A 29 62.60 -7.98 45.35
CA VAL A 29 62.58 -8.10 43.88
C VAL A 29 61.99 -6.82 43.35
N LEU A 30 62.77 -6.00 42.70
CA LEU A 30 62.35 -4.87 41.85
C LEU A 30 61.58 -5.50 40.63
N ALA A 31 60.31 -5.37 40.60
CA ALA A 31 59.55 -5.60 39.39
C ALA A 31 59.50 -4.34 38.54
N ALA A 32 60.27 -4.32 37.47
CA ALA A 32 60.22 -3.28 36.44
C ALA A 32 58.82 -3.45 35.71
N VAL A 33 57.92 -2.50 35.97
CA VAL A 33 56.68 -2.38 35.20
C VAL A 33 57.01 -1.70 33.88
N THR A 34 57.17 -2.47 32.82
CA THR A 34 57.19 -1.98 31.46
C THR A 34 55.74 -1.64 31.06
N VAL A 35 55.39 -0.36 31.08
CA VAL A 35 54.14 0.16 30.48
C VAL A 35 54.33 0.09 28.97
N VAL A 36 53.77 -0.95 28.35
CA VAL A 36 53.58 -1.01 26.89
C VAL A 36 52.43 -0.08 26.57
N LEU A 37 52.69 1.15 26.16
CA LEU A 37 51.74 2.02 25.49
C LEU A 37 51.38 1.34 24.14
N GLY A 38 50.37 0.53 24.12
CA GLY A 38 49.73 0.07 22.89
C GLY A 38 49.01 1.26 22.23
N THR A 39 49.67 1.87 21.25
CA THR A 39 48.97 2.74 20.31
C THR A 39 47.94 1.90 19.55
N PHE A 40 46.69 1.91 19.99
CA PHE A 40 45.57 1.47 19.15
C PHE A 40 45.50 2.46 17.97
N LEU A 41 46.14 2.10 16.86
CA LEU A 41 45.77 2.66 15.57
C LEU A 41 44.32 2.29 15.32
N ALA A 42 43.40 3.22 15.62
CA ALA A 42 42.04 3.12 15.15
C ALA A 42 42.10 3.13 13.63
N LEU A 43 41.96 1.94 13.02
CA LEU A 43 41.71 1.84 11.60
C LEU A 43 40.43 2.66 11.34
N PRO A 44 40.48 3.60 10.39
CA PRO A 44 39.25 4.28 10.02
C PRO A 44 38.24 3.21 9.64
N ALA A 45 37.09 3.19 10.30
CA ALA A 45 35.96 2.36 9.88
C ALA A 45 35.76 2.70 8.41
N ALA A 46 35.97 1.73 7.54
CA ALA A 46 35.68 1.89 6.14
C ALA A 46 34.20 2.36 6.08
N SER A 47 33.99 3.59 5.63
CA SER A 47 32.67 4.08 5.38
C SER A 47 32.06 3.12 4.36
N ARG A 48 31.16 2.27 4.81
CA ARG A 48 30.39 1.42 3.92
C ARG A 48 29.70 2.40 2.97
N ALA A 49 30.09 2.39 1.70
CA ALA A 49 29.41 3.20 0.69
C ALA A 49 27.92 2.95 0.86
N ALA A 50 27.14 4.02 0.99
CA ALA A 50 25.69 3.89 1.06
C ALA A 50 25.24 3.04 -0.12
N ALA A 51 24.38 2.06 0.15
CA ALA A 51 23.86 1.20 -0.93
C ALA A 51 23.17 2.11 -1.96
N SER A 52 23.50 1.94 -3.23
CA SER A 52 22.85 2.69 -4.30
C SER A 52 21.36 2.31 -4.35
N LEU A 53 20.49 3.30 -4.23
CA LEU A 53 19.04 3.15 -4.34
C LEU A 53 18.60 3.41 -5.80
N PRO A 54 17.34 3.15 -6.15
CA PRO A 54 16.89 3.21 -7.55
C PRO A 54 17.29 4.46 -8.31
N CYS A 55 17.11 5.65 -7.73
CA CYS A 55 17.48 6.89 -8.40
C CYS A 55 18.99 7.15 -8.48
N ASP A 56 19.77 6.63 -7.54
CA ASP A 56 21.24 6.68 -7.64
C ASP A 56 21.72 5.79 -8.80
N ILE A 57 21.10 4.62 -8.98
CA ILE A 57 21.40 3.67 -10.04
C ILE A 57 21.07 4.30 -11.40
N TYR A 58 19.84 4.80 -11.58
CA TYR A 58 19.43 5.44 -12.83
C TYR A 58 20.26 6.70 -13.13
N GLY A 59 20.52 7.53 -12.13
CA GLY A 59 21.36 8.73 -12.29
C GLY A 59 22.78 8.39 -12.74
N SER A 60 23.38 7.35 -12.16
CA SER A 60 24.71 6.87 -12.55
C SER A 60 24.73 6.27 -13.96
N ALA A 61 23.61 5.78 -14.44
CA ALA A 61 23.42 5.23 -15.79
C ALA A 61 23.03 6.30 -16.85
N GLY A 62 22.92 7.57 -16.44
CA GLY A 62 22.61 8.69 -17.36
C GLY A 62 21.11 8.94 -17.59
N THR A 63 20.23 8.26 -16.86
CA THR A 63 18.77 8.46 -16.90
C THR A 63 18.26 8.88 -15.53
N ALA A 64 18.44 10.16 -15.19
CA ALA A 64 18.12 10.69 -13.88
C ALA A 64 16.61 10.59 -13.57
N CYS A 65 16.27 10.34 -12.32
CA CYS A 65 14.89 10.39 -11.85
C CYS A 65 14.30 11.80 -12.03
N VAL A 66 13.09 11.84 -12.53
CA VAL A 66 12.25 13.04 -12.61
C VAL A 66 11.15 13.03 -11.57
N ALA A 67 10.79 11.86 -11.08
CA ALA A 67 9.92 11.66 -9.93
C ALA A 67 10.29 10.37 -9.20
N ALA A 68 10.13 10.36 -7.87
CA ALA A 68 10.38 9.21 -7.02
C ALA A 68 9.38 9.19 -5.86
N HIS A 69 8.39 8.33 -5.94
CA HIS A 69 7.27 8.23 -5.00
C HIS A 69 7.32 6.92 -4.23
N SER A 70 7.19 6.97 -2.92
CA SER A 70 7.13 5.76 -2.10
C SER A 70 6.54 6.07 -0.73
N THR A 71 5.76 5.14 -0.21
CA THR A 71 5.31 5.17 1.19
C THR A 71 6.10 4.21 2.08
N THR A 72 7.03 3.46 1.51
CA THR A 72 7.75 2.40 2.22
C THR A 72 9.20 2.75 2.55
N ARG A 73 9.90 3.46 1.65
CA ARG A 73 11.34 3.76 1.81
C ARG A 73 11.81 4.94 0.97
N ALA A 74 13.02 5.39 1.25
CA ALA A 74 13.74 6.27 0.35
C ALA A 74 14.14 5.54 -0.95
N LEU A 75 14.15 6.28 -2.06
CA LEU A 75 14.57 5.84 -3.40
C LEU A 75 15.85 6.55 -3.85
N ILE A 76 16.37 7.44 -3.02
CA ILE A 76 17.64 8.16 -3.16
C ILE A 76 18.43 7.97 -1.86
N SER A 77 19.67 7.54 -1.93
CA SER A 77 20.46 7.18 -0.75
C SER A 77 20.71 8.32 0.24
N SER A 78 20.74 9.55 -0.25
CA SER A 78 20.88 10.75 0.58
C SER A 78 19.56 11.34 1.09
N TYR A 79 18.41 10.80 0.67
CA TYR A 79 17.11 11.38 1.00
C TYR A 79 16.80 11.23 2.50
N ASN A 80 16.39 12.34 3.12
CA ASN A 80 16.04 12.41 4.54
C ASN A 80 14.77 13.25 4.78
N GLY A 81 13.92 13.33 3.77
CA GLY A 81 12.66 14.10 3.78
C GLY A 81 11.43 13.26 4.07
N PRO A 82 10.24 13.88 3.96
CA PRO A 82 8.96 13.20 4.06
C PRO A 82 8.72 12.32 2.83
N LEU A 83 8.17 11.13 3.06
CA LEU A 83 7.73 10.21 2.01
C LEU A 83 6.28 10.47 1.61
N TYR A 84 5.43 10.70 2.60
CA TYR A 84 4.01 11.00 2.42
C TYR A 84 3.47 11.80 3.60
N GLN A 85 2.29 12.39 3.41
CA GLN A 85 1.57 13.09 4.46
C GLN A 85 0.27 12.35 4.79
N VAL A 86 -0.01 12.22 6.08
CA VAL A 86 -1.29 11.71 6.56
C VAL A 86 -2.10 12.84 7.18
N LYS A 87 -3.43 12.77 7.00
CA LYS A 87 -4.39 13.74 7.54
C LYS A 87 -5.43 13.01 8.37
N ARG A 88 -5.57 13.41 9.62
CA ARG A 88 -6.59 12.85 10.53
C ARG A 88 -7.99 13.29 10.13
N VAL A 89 -8.92 12.35 10.16
CA VAL A 89 -10.33 12.64 9.88
C VAL A 89 -10.98 13.41 11.04
N SER A 90 -10.61 13.10 12.27
CA SER A 90 -11.26 13.68 13.47
C SER A 90 -11.13 15.19 13.61
N ASP A 91 -10.01 15.79 13.19
CA ASP A 91 -9.72 17.21 13.37
C ASP A 91 -9.05 17.88 12.15
N GLY A 92 -8.81 17.11 11.09
CA GLY A 92 -8.16 17.61 9.87
C GLY A 92 -6.66 17.92 10.02
N ALA A 93 -6.06 17.63 11.17
CA ALA A 93 -4.62 17.83 11.35
C ALA A 93 -3.81 16.94 10.41
N ALA A 94 -2.69 17.46 9.89
CA ALA A 94 -1.81 16.74 8.99
C ALA A 94 -0.44 16.51 9.62
N LYS A 95 0.23 15.42 9.21
CA LYS A 95 1.57 15.07 9.64
C LYS A 95 2.34 14.42 8.50
N ASP A 96 3.55 14.91 8.28
CA ASP A 96 4.48 14.30 7.36
C ASP A 96 5.14 13.06 7.98
N ILE A 97 5.19 11.99 7.21
CA ILE A 97 5.85 10.75 7.57
C ILE A 97 7.12 10.65 6.75
N GLY A 98 8.24 10.81 7.44
CA GLY A 98 9.57 10.76 6.85
C GLY A 98 10.23 9.39 7.02
N VAL A 99 11.52 9.34 6.66
CA VAL A 99 12.34 8.15 6.84
C VAL A 99 12.91 8.05 8.26
N LEU A 100 13.22 6.84 8.70
CA LEU A 100 13.88 6.56 10.00
C LEU A 100 15.34 7.07 10.03
N ALA A 101 16.00 7.08 8.87
CA ALA A 101 17.36 7.57 8.66
C ALA A 101 17.53 7.92 7.17
N PRO A 102 18.52 8.73 6.78
CA PRO A 102 18.80 9.00 5.37
C PRO A 102 18.92 7.72 4.55
N GLY A 103 18.20 7.65 3.42
CA GLY A 103 18.15 6.47 2.57
C GLY A 103 17.40 5.27 3.17
N GLY A 104 16.69 5.44 4.29
CA GLY A 104 16.04 4.38 5.05
C GLY A 104 14.57 4.19 4.74
N TYR A 105 13.90 3.48 5.64
CA TYR A 105 12.49 3.10 5.55
C TYR A 105 11.57 4.11 6.25
N ALA A 106 10.29 4.09 5.91
CA ALA A 106 9.28 4.96 6.48
C ALA A 106 9.14 4.79 8.00
N ASN A 107 8.91 5.90 8.70
CA ASN A 107 8.65 5.90 10.14
C ASN A 107 7.16 5.60 10.43
N ALA A 108 6.76 4.35 10.24
CA ALA A 108 5.38 3.92 10.49
C ALA A 108 4.93 4.17 11.94
N ALA A 109 5.84 4.08 12.91
CA ALA A 109 5.51 4.36 14.32
C ALA A 109 5.06 5.81 14.54
N ALA A 110 5.58 6.77 13.77
CA ALA A 110 5.14 8.16 13.82
C ALA A 110 3.71 8.33 13.27
N GLN A 111 3.34 7.56 12.24
CA GLN A 111 1.96 7.49 11.75
C GLN A 111 1.05 6.83 12.77
N ASP A 112 1.41 5.65 13.29
CA ASP A 112 0.60 4.92 14.28
C ASP A 112 0.26 5.80 15.49
N ALA A 113 1.27 6.52 16.02
CA ALA A 113 1.07 7.43 17.15
C ALA A 113 0.19 8.64 16.79
N PHE A 114 0.32 9.18 15.57
CA PHE A 114 -0.46 10.33 15.14
C PHE A 114 -1.90 9.97 14.83
N CYS A 115 -2.15 8.83 14.23
CA CYS A 115 -3.47 8.35 13.83
C CYS A 115 -4.18 7.53 14.93
N GLN A 116 -3.62 7.50 16.14
CA GLN A 116 -4.21 6.76 17.26
C GLN A 116 -5.63 7.27 17.56
N ASN A 117 -6.59 6.36 17.66
CA ASN A 117 -8.01 6.61 17.92
C ASN A 117 -8.74 7.43 16.83
N THR A 118 -8.22 7.47 15.64
CA THR A 118 -8.87 8.10 14.47
C THR A 118 -8.41 7.42 13.18
N THR A 119 -9.16 7.60 12.12
CA THR A 119 -8.71 7.24 10.78
C THR A 119 -7.85 8.37 10.20
N CYS A 120 -6.83 8.01 9.43
CA CYS A 120 -6.04 8.95 8.65
C CYS A 120 -6.13 8.58 7.17
N SER A 121 -6.19 9.59 6.31
CA SER A 121 -6.00 9.41 4.87
C SER A 121 -4.62 9.90 4.43
N ILE A 122 -4.06 9.30 3.38
CA ILE A 122 -2.85 9.81 2.74
C ILE A 122 -3.25 11.01 1.89
N SER A 123 -2.87 12.21 2.33
CA SER A 123 -3.25 13.48 1.68
C SER A 123 -2.23 13.95 0.65
N ARG A 124 -1.03 13.37 0.63
CA ARG A 124 0.04 13.68 -0.33
C ARG A 124 1.06 12.53 -0.35
N VAL A 125 1.58 12.24 -1.54
CA VAL A 125 2.77 11.42 -1.74
C VAL A 125 3.88 12.33 -2.24
N TYR A 126 4.97 12.46 -1.49
CA TYR A 126 6.05 13.37 -1.83
C TYR A 126 6.96 12.79 -2.92
N ASP A 127 7.36 13.63 -3.85
CA ASP A 127 8.47 13.34 -4.75
C ASP A 127 9.79 13.55 -4.00
N GLN A 128 10.59 12.52 -3.94
CA GLN A 128 11.89 12.54 -3.26
C GLN A 128 12.99 13.25 -4.05
N THR A 129 12.73 13.61 -5.31
CA THR A 129 13.67 14.39 -6.13
C THR A 129 13.60 15.87 -5.80
N ALA A 130 14.61 16.63 -6.20
CA ALA A 130 14.62 18.07 -6.05
C ALA A 130 13.56 18.80 -6.96
N ARG A 131 12.75 18.06 -7.70
CA ARG A 131 11.73 18.62 -8.61
C ARG A 131 10.40 18.85 -7.91
N HIS A 132 10.14 18.13 -6.80
CA HIS A 132 8.91 18.26 -5.99
C HIS A 132 7.63 18.01 -6.81
N ASN A 133 7.66 17.00 -7.65
CA ASN A 133 6.50 16.51 -8.39
C ASN A 133 5.55 15.71 -7.48
N ASP A 134 5.11 16.32 -6.38
CA ASP A 134 4.27 15.68 -5.39
C ASP A 134 2.90 15.30 -5.98
N LEU A 135 2.34 14.20 -5.47
CA LEU A 135 1.02 13.72 -5.87
C LEU A 135 -0.02 14.04 -4.78
N LEU A 136 -1.15 14.54 -5.21
CA LEU A 136 -2.32 14.86 -4.38
C LEU A 136 -3.51 14.06 -4.87
N PRO A 137 -4.54 13.79 -4.04
CA PRO A 137 -5.79 13.23 -4.54
C PRO A 137 -6.29 14.01 -5.75
N GLY A 138 -6.66 13.30 -6.82
CA GLY A 138 -7.03 13.89 -8.09
C GLY A 138 -8.36 14.66 -8.00
N PRO A 139 -8.49 15.83 -8.66
CA PRO A 139 -9.78 16.47 -8.81
C PRO A 139 -10.67 15.70 -9.80
N ALA A 140 -11.98 15.95 -9.76
CA ALA A 140 -12.91 15.38 -10.73
C ALA A 140 -12.48 15.67 -12.18
N GLY A 141 -12.58 14.65 -13.03
CA GLY A 141 -12.16 14.70 -14.41
C GLY A 141 -13.28 14.43 -15.41
N THR A 142 -12.89 14.30 -16.69
CA THR A 142 -13.84 14.06 -17.79
C THR A 142 -14.42 12.66 -17.80
N ALA A 143 -13.81 11.70 -17.10
CA ALA A 143 -14.42 10.39 -16.84
C ALA A 143 -15.76 10.46 -16.07
N GLY A 144 -16.03 11.60 -15.41
CA GLY A 144 -17.31 11.84 -14.73
C GLY A 144 -17.49 11.10 -13.40
N MET A 145 -16.41 10.59 -12.82
CA MET A 145 -16.43 9.75 -11.62
C MET A 145 -16.22 10.52 -10.29
N GLY A 146 -16.19 11.81 -10.33
CA GLY A 146 -15.95 12.64 -9.16
C GLY A 146 -14.46 12.83 -8.83
N ALA A 147 -14.18 13.55 -7.75
CA ALA A 147 -12.81 13.74 -7.27
C ALA A 147 -12.34 12.54 -6.46
N ASP A 148 -11.06 12.25 -6.54
CA ASP A 148 -10.44 11.22 -5.70
C ASP A 148 -10.40 11.63 -4.23
N ARG A 149 -10.50 10.63 -3.37
CA ARG A 149 -10.15 10.73 -1.96
C ARG A 149 -8.73 10.20 -1.73
N GLY A 150 -8.11 10.60 -0.62
CA GLY A 150 -6.87 9.97 -0.18
C GLY A 150 -7.13 8.55 0.34
N ALA A 151 -6.25 7.63 0.04
CA ALA A 151 -6.29 6.26 0.58
C ALA A 151 -6.28 6.26 2.12
N ASP A 152 -6.91 5.29 2.75
CA ASP A 152 -6.73 5.05 4.20
C ASP A 152 -5.25 4.74 4.45
N ALA A 153 -4.65 5.51 5.36
CA ALA A 153 -3.22 5.42 5.60
C ALA A 153 -2.78 4.14 6.33
N ALA A 154 -3.71 3.43 6.95
CA ALA A 154 -3.46 2.21 7.70
C ALA A 154 -4.05 0.96 7.04
N GLU A 155 -4.66 1.10 5.86
CA GLU A 155 -5.37 0.01 5.19
C GLU A 155 -4.45 -1.20 4.93
N ILE A 156 -3.26 -0.99 4.39
CA ILE A 156 -2.33 -2.07 4.10
C ILE A 156 -0.98 -1.88 4.80
N SER A 157 -0.67 -2.79 5.72
CA SER A 157 0.59 -2.83 6.48
C SER A 157 1.45 -3.99 6.03
N VAL A 158 2.68 -3.70 5.63
CA VAL A 158 3.65 -4.70 5.17
C VAL A 158 4.99 -4.50 5.85
N THR A 159 5.92 -5.43 5.62
CA THR A 159 7.31 -5.30 6.09
C THR A 159 8.23 -5.04 4.89
N ALA A 160 9.08 -4.01 5.00
CA ALA A 160 10.15 -3.71 4.06
C ALA A 160 11.46 -3.52 4.83
N GLY A 161 12.51 -4.26 4.46
CA GLY A 161 13.80 -4.20 5.16
C GLY A 161 13.74 -4.52 6.65
N GLY A 162 12.79 -5.35 7.07
CA GLY A 162 12.55 -5.66 8.47
C GLY A 162 11.76 -4.60 9.26
N HIS A 163 11.31 -3.52 8.60
CA HIS A 163 10.52 -2.45 9.21
C HIS A 163 9.04 -2.57 8.80
N LYS A 164 8.13 -2.34 9.75
CA LYS A 164 6.71 -2.11 9.43
C LYS A 164 6.62 -0.83 8.60
N VAL A 165 5.89 -0.89 7.49
CA VAL A 165 5.58 0.23 6.61
C VAL A 165 4.17 0.08 6.07
N TYR A 166 3.65 1.13 5.43
CA TYR A 166 2.33 1.12 4.83
C TYR A 166 2.42 1.30 3.31
N GLY A 167 1.61 0.56 2.56
CA GLY A 167 1.36 0.79 1.14
C GLY A 167 0.20 1.76 0.92
N ILE A 168 -0.05 2.10 -0.33
CA ILE A 168 -1.25 2.84 -0.76
C ILE A 168 -2.24 1.83 -1.31
N TRP A 169 -3.34 1.66 -0.65
CA TRP A 169 -4.46 0.85 -1.10
C TRP A 169 -5.36 1.70 -2.01
N ILE A 170 -5.34 1.37 -3.29
CA ILE A 170 -6.20 1.99 -4.29
C ILE A 170 -7.47 1.16 -4.41
N SER A 171 -8.60 1.81 -4.19
CA SER A 171 -9.95 1.30 -4.41
C SER A 171 -10.73 2.33 -5.21
N PRO A 172 -11.92 2.00 -5.74
CA PRO A 172 -12.73 2.98 -6.47
C PRO A 172 -12.85 4.33 -5.76
N GLY A 173 -12.58 5.41 -6.49
CA GLY A 173 -12.54 6.77 -5.95
C GLY A 173 -11.27 7.13 -5.17
N VAL A 174 -10.21 6.33 -5.26
CA VAL A 174 -8.87 6.64 -4.72
C VAL A 174 -7.87 6.73 -5.86
N GLY A 175 -7.21 7.87 -5.96
CA GLY A 175 -6.18 8.12 -6.96
C GLY A 175 -5.43 9.41 -6.65
N TYR A 176 -4.29 9.58 -7.27
CA TYR A 176 -3.41 10.72 -7.04
C TYR A 176 -2.87 11.24 -8.36
N ARG A 177 -2.62 12.55 -8.41
CA ARG A 177 -1.95 13.17 -9.56
C ARG A 177 -1.14 14.39 -9.17
N SER A 178 -0.19 14.77 -10.04
CA SER A 178 0.50 16.04 -9.96
C SER A 178 -0.44 17.19 -10.30
N ASN A 179 -0.14 18.38 -9.76
CA ASN A 179 -0.90 19.59 -10.07
C ASN A 179 -0.34 20.26 -11.35
N GLY A 180 -0.85 19.85 -12.49
CA GLY A 180 -0.41 20.35 -13.79
C GLY A 180 0.78 19.57 -14.35
N GLN A 181 1.53 20.18 -15.27
CA GLN A 181 2.74 19.58 -15.84
C GLN A 181 3.82 19.46 -14.76
N ALA A 182 4.30 18.24 -14.57
CA ALA A 182 5.40 17.96 -13.67
C ALA A 182 6.76 18.40 -14.25
N SER A 183 7.69 18.75 -13.39
CA SER A 183 8.99 19.27 -13.80
C SER A 183 9.89 18.16 -14.33
N GLY A 184 10.29 18.25 -15.59
CA GLY A 184 11.27 17.34 -16.22
C GLY A 184 10.70 16.01 -16.69
N THR A 185 9.38 15.79 -16.58
CA THR A 185 8.70 14.68 -17.21
C THR A 185 8.70 14.81 -18.72
N ALA A 186 8.62 13.69 -19.41
CA ALA A 186 8.60 13.67 -20.87
C ALA A 186 7.36 14.37 -21.44
N VAL A 187 7.53 15.06 -22.54
CA VAL A 187 6.46 15.67 -23.33
C VAL A 187 6.74 15.48 -24.82
N ASN A 188 5.68 15.31 -25.61
CA ASN A 188 5.75 15.34 -27.09
C ASN A 188 6.88 14.47 -27.67
N GLY A 189 6.88 13.19 -27.40
CA GLY A 189 7.81 12.24 -27.99
C GLY A 189 9.21 12.25 -27.37
N GLN A 190 9.36 12.76 -26.16
CA GLN A 190 10.58 12.56 -25.37
C GLN A 190 10.62 11.15 -24.79
N ALA A 191 11.82 10.58 -24.74
CA ALA A 191 12.03 9.27 -24.16
C ALA A 191 11.87 9.31 -22.63
N GLU A 192 11.26 8.27 -22.06
CA GLU A 192 11.12 8.12 -20.63
C GLU A 192 11.06 6.65 -20.21
N GLY A 193 11.18 6.42 -18.92
CA GLY A 193 10.90 5.13 -18.29
C GLY A 193 10.23 5.32 -16.96
N ALA A 194 9.40 4.35 -16.58
CA ALA A 194 8.73 4.28 -15.28
C ALA A 194 8.78 2.86 -14.73
N TYR A 195 8.81 2.74 -13.40
CA TYR A 195 8.48 1.49 -12.74
C TYR A 195 7.61 1.73 -11.53
N MET A 196 6.83 0.73 -11.16
CA MET A 196 6.21 0.63 -9.85
C MET A 196 6.43 -0.76 -9.23
N VAL A 197 6.46 -0.79 -7.90
CA VAL A 197 6.27 -2.01 -7.11
C VAL A 197 4.85 -1.98 -6.59
N ALA A 198 4.08 -2.99 -6.96
CA ALA A 198 2.66 -3.08 -6.68
C ALA A 198 2.27 -4.49 -6.21
N SER A 199 1.05 -4.68 -5.73
CA SER A 199 0.50 -6.02 -5.50
C SER A 199 0.14 -6.69 -6.83
N GLY A 200 0.39 -8.00 -6.94
CA GLY A 200 -0.14 -8.84 -8.00
C GLY A 200 -1.35 -9.68 -7.57
N THR A 201 -1.84 -9.47 -6.34
CA THR A 201 -2.98 -10.18 -5.76
C THR A 201 -4.16 -9.25 -5.45
N HIS A 202 -3.93 -7.97 -5.24
CA HIS A 202 -4.94 -6.93 -5.21
C HIS A 202 -4.87 -6.13 -6.51
N VAL A 203 -5.63 -6.54 -7.52
CA VAL A 203 -5.63 -5.96 -8.87
C VAL A 203 -7.02 -6.05 -9.46
N GLY A 204 -7.53 -4.94 -9.97
CA GLY A 204 -8.83 -4.87 -10.61
C GLY A 204 -8.81 -5.19 -12.11
N SER A 205 -10.00 -5.21 -12.71
CA SER A 205 -10.22 -5.45 -14.13
C SER A 205 -10.61 -4.18 -14.90
N ALA A 206 -10.90 -3.10 -14.17
CA ALA A 206 -11.29 -1.82 -14.77
C ALA A 206 -10.05 -0.95 -15.08
N CYS A 207 -10.22 0.13 -15.80
CA CYS A 207 -9.25 1.21 -15.89
C CYS A 207 -9.43 2.16 -14.69
N CYS A 208 -8.38 2.72 -14.08
CA CYS A 208 -6.99 2.45 -14.37
C CYS A 208 -6.24 2.35 -13.05
N PHE A 209 -5.32 1.39 -12.95
CA PHE A 209 -4.34 1.36 -11.87
C PHE A 209 -2.97 1.64 -12.48
N ASP A 210 -2.75 2.92 -12.78
CA ASP A 210 -1.61 3.40 -13.53
C ASP A 210 -0.61 4.12 -12.65
N TYR A 211 0.65 4.11 -13.08
CA TYR A 211 1.69 4.98 -12.57
C TYR A 211 2.56 5.46 -13.74
N GLY A 212 2.57 6.77 -13.99
CA GLY A 212 3.36 7.31 -15.09
C GLY A 212 2.88 8.66 -15.60
N ASN A 213 3.24 8.93 -16.85
CA ASN A 213 2.92 10.17 -17.55
C ASN A 213 1.46 10.18 -18.02
N ALA A 214 0.81 11.31 -17.87
CA ALA A 214 -0.56 11.52 -18.28
C ALA A 214 -0.80 13.00 -18.66
N GLU A 215 -2.04 13.32 -18.95
CA GLU A 215 -2.48 14.69 -19.20
C GLU A 215 -2.20 15.60 -17.99
N ARG A 216 -1.93 16.86 -18.26
CA ARG A 216 -1.66 17.88 -17.22
C ARG A 216 -2.88 18.22 -16.37
N THR A 217 -4.05 17.96 -16.89
CA THR A 217 -5.34 18.19 -16.21
C THR A 217 -6.14 16.90 -16.24
N PRO A 218 -7.15 16.70 -15.37
CA PRO A 218 -7.97 15.50 -15.39
C PRO A 218 -9.00 15.53 -16.53
N ALA A 219 -8.53 15.73 -17.74
CA ALA A 219 -9.35 15.81 -18.95
C ALA A 219 -8.70 14.98 -20.04
N ASP A 220 -9.48 14.11 -20.67
CA ASP A 220 -9.08 13.44 -21.91
C ASP A 220 -8.82 14.53 -22.97
N THR A 221 -7.59 14.62 -23.42
CA THR A 221 -7.13 15.60 -24.41
C THR A 221 -6.85 14.97 -25.77
N GLY A 222 -7.02 13.66 -25.88
CA GLY A 222 -6.88 12.90 -27.12
C GLY A 222 -5.98 11.69 -27.01
N ASN A 223 -5.94 10.92 -28.07
CA ASN A 223 -5.22 9.65 -28.14
C ASN A 223 -3.71 9.80 -28.06
N GLY A 224 -3.06 9.01 -27.22
CA GLY A 224 -1.61 8.91 -27.16
C GLY A 224 -0.94 9.93 -26.25
N HIS A 225 -1.70 10.62 -25.38
CA HIS A 225 -1.20 11.64 -24.47
C HIS A 225 -0.67 11.05 -23.16
N MET A 226 -0.87 9.76 -22.92
CA MET A 226 -0.36 9.03 -21.77
C MET A 226 0.85 8.16 -22.11
N ASP A 227 1.63 7.84 -21.07
CA ASP A 227 2.68 6.83 -21.07
C ASP A 227 2.86 6.33 -19.62
N ALA A 228 1.99 5.45 -19.21
CA ALA A 228 1.94 4.93 -17.86
C ALA A 228 2.04 3.41 -17.83
N VAL A 229 2.73 2.88 -16.80
CA VAL A 229 2.71 1.45 -16.52
C VAL A 229 1.46 1.10 -15.74
N SER A 230 0.74 0.09 -16.20
CA SER A 230 -0.50 -0.42 -15.63
C SER A 230 -0.37 -1.88 -15.25
N ILE A 231 -1.19 -2.32 -14.29
CA ILE A 231 -1.41 -3.73 -13.97
C ILE A 231 -2.91 -3.98 -13.90
N ALA A 232 -3.41 -4.95 -14.67
CA ALA A 232 -4.83 -5.30 -14.72
C ALA A 232 -5.08 -6.79 -14.86
N THR A 233 -6.24 -7.26 -14.38
CA THR A 233 -6.71 -8.63 -14.60
C THR A 233 -7.40 -8.81 -15.95
N THR A 234 -7.53 -7.75 -16.73
CA THR A 234 -8.05 -7.77 -18.11
C THR A 234 -6.89 -7.70 -19.09
N CYS A 235 -6.81 -8.65 -20.00
CA CYS A 235 -5.98 -8.54 -21.20
C CYS A 235 -6.78 -7.69 -22.22
N TYR A 236 -6.49 -6.41 -22.26
CA TYR A 236 -7.28 -5.45 -23.03
C TYR A 236 -7.33 -5.78 -24.52
N PHE A 237 -6.20 -6.17 -25.08
CA PHE A 237 -6.11 -6.65 -26.46
C PHE A 237 -5.71 -8.14 -26.47
N ALA A 238 -6.70 -9.01 -26.22
CA ALA A 238 -6.48 -10.46 -26.23
C ALA A 238 -5.94 -10.98 -27.60
N PRO A 239 -5.17 -12.08 -27.59
CA PRO A 239 -4.85 -12.92 -26.45
C PRO A 239 -3.57 -12.55 -25.70
N CYS A 240 -3.61 -12.68 -24.38
CA CYS A 240 -2.43 -12.83 -23.53
C CYS A 240 -2.30 -14.30 -23.10
N THR A 241 -1.26 -14.65 -22.35
CA THR A 241 -1.08 -16.00 -21.80
C THR A 241 -1.32 -16.00 -20.29
N GLY A 242 -1.85 -17.09 -19.76
CA GLY A 242 -2.12 -17.26 -18.33
C GLY A 242 -3.39 -16.56 -17.86
N SER A 243 -3.49 -16.35 -16.55
CA SER A 243 -4.67 -15.78 -15.87
C SER A 243 -4.46 -14.32 -15.43
N GLY A 244 -3.32 -13.73 -15.73
CA GLY A 244 -2.96 -12.40 -15.25
C GLY A 244 -2.57 -12.37 -13.76
N PRO A 245 -2.54 -11.20 -13.12
CA PRO A 245 -2.68 -9.91 -13.79
C PRO A 245 -1.52 -9.64 -14.77
N TRP A 246 -1.81 -8.84 -15.78
CA TRP A 246 -0.85 -8.50 -16.81
C TRP A 246 -0.30 -7.08 -16.59
N ILE A 247 1.00 -6.91 -16.87
CA ILE A 247 1.62 -5.58 -16.93
C ILE A 247 1.41 -5.05 -18.35
N GLU A 248 0.92 -3.84 -18.43
CA GLU A 248 0.49 -3.19 -19.67
C GLU A 248 1.05 -1.78 -19.74
N ALA A 249 1.14 -1.23 -20.94
CA ALA A 249 1.38 0.18 -21.17
C ALA A 249 0.05 0.86 -21.43
N ASP A 250 -0.40 1.72 -20.55
CA ASP A 250 -1.47 2.66 -20.87
C ASP A 250 -0.85 3.83 -21.65
N LEU A 251 -1.15 3.84 -22.93
CA LEU A 251 -0.70 4.86 -23.86
C LEU A 251 -1.88 5.71 -24.35
N GLU A 252 -2.95 5.71 -23.58
CA GLU A 252 -4.27 6.25 -23.86
C GLU A 252 -4.99 5.61 -25.07
N ASN A 253 -6.29 5.37 -24.91
CA ASN A 253 -7.11 4.60 -25.84
C ASN A 253 -6.63 3.16 -26.09
N GLY A 254 -5.99 2.57 -25.11
CA GLY A 254 -5.63 1.16 -25.06
C GLY A 254 -4.49 0.88 -24.10
N MET A 255 -4.66 -0.18 -23.31
CA MET A 255 -3.61 -0.78 -22.53
C MET A 255 -2.91 -1.83 -23.38
N PHE A 256 -1.69 -1.50 -23.83
CA PHE A 256 -0.98 -2.29 -24.81
C PHE A 256 0.00 -3.26 -24.18
N GLN A 257 0.01 -4.51 -24.66
CA GLN A 257 0.99 -5.52 -24.29
C GLN A 257 2.02 -5.79 -25.42
N GLY A 258 1.84 -5.19 -26.60
CA GLY A 258 2.70 -5.32 -27.77
C GLY A 258 2.27 -4.37 -28.91
N ALA A 259 2.93 -4.42 -30.05
CA ALA A 259 2.73 -3.47 -31.18
C ALA A 259 1.28 -3.39 -31.68
N ASN A 260 0.53 -4.47 -31.65
CA ASN A 260 -0.87 -4.50 -32.04
C ASN A 260 -1.83 -4.71 -30.85
N GLY A 261 -1.31 -4.53 -29.65
CA GLY A 261 -2.00 -4.73 -28.39
C GLY A 261 -1.77 -6.11 -27.81
N SER A 262 -2.16 -7.19 -28.48
CA SER A 262 -2.01 -8.56 -27.97
C SER A 262 -0.55 -9.01 -27.87
N ASN A 263 -0.24 -9.78 -26.85
CA ASN A 263 1.08 -10.38 -26.68
C ASN A 263 1.04 -11.68 -25.87
N THR A 264 1.18 -12.82 -26.53
CA THR A 264 1.20 -14.14 -25.87
C THR A 264 2.48 -14.41 -25.07
N ALA A 265 3.52 -13.58 -25.19
CA ALA A 265 4.70 -13.66 -24.34
C ALA A 265 4.44 -13.03 -22.95
N ASN A 266 3.45 -12.14 -22.82
CA ASN A 266 3.03 -11.60 -21.53
C ASN A 266 2.20 -12.66 -20.78
N ARG A 267 2.80 -13.22 -19.72
CA ARG A 267 2.22 -14.34 -18.96
C ARG A 267 1.48 -13.91 -17.71
N GLY A 268 1.46 -12.61 -17.44
CA GLY A 268 0.98 -12.10 -16.17
C GLY A 268 1.94 -12.39 -15.01
N ASN A 269 1.66 -11.77 -13.88
CA ASN A 269 2.42 -11.94 -12.65
C ASN A 269 1.52 -11.77 -11.42
N SER A 270 1.11 -12.88 -10.81
CA SER A 270 0.25 -12.93 -9.62
C SER A 270 1.03 -13.10 -8.32
N THR A 271 2.32 -12.72 -8.30
CA THR A 271 3.07 -12.72 -7.04
C THR A 271 2.58 -11.61 -6.11
N PRO A 272 2.64 -11.77 -4.78
CA PRO A 272 2.17 -10.74 -3.86
C PRO A 272 2.80 -9.35 -4.08
N TYR A 273 4.06 -9.32 -4.52
CA TYR A 273 4.75 -8.08 -4.87
C TYR A 273 5.31 -8.18 -6.27
N VAL A 274 4.90 -7.29 -7.13
CA VAL A 274 5.27 -7.25 -8.55
C VAL A 274 6.09 -6.00 -8.83
N THR A 275 7.22 -6.16 -9.49
CA THR A 275 7.88 -5.06 -10.19
C THR A 275 7.33 -4.97 -11.60
N ALA A 276 6.75 -3.84 -11.95
CA ALA A 276 6.28 -3.53 -13.30
C ALA A 276 7.10 -2.38 -13.87
N MET A 277 7.62 -2.53 -15.08
CA MET A 277 8.45 -1.51 -15.76
C MET A 277 7.98 -1.27 -17.18
N LEU A 278 7.96 0.00 -17.55
CA LEU A 278 7.71 0.52 -18.89
C LEU A 278 8.85 1.48 -19.27
N LYS A 279 9.30 1.44 -20.50
CA LYS A 279 10.16 2.47 -21.10
C LYS A 279 9.86 2.65 -22.57
N ASN A 280 10.05 3.85 -23.06
CA ASN A 280 9.93 4.16 -24.48
C ASN A 280 11.04 5.10 -24.95
N ASP A 281 11.33 5.07 -26.26
CA ASP A 281 12.27 5.99 -26.90
C ASP A 281 11.60 7.30 -27.38
N GLY A 282 10.32 7.45 -27.11
CA GLY A 282 9.49 8.57 -27.48
C GLY A 282 9.08 8.60 -28.95
N ARG A 283 9.50 7.62 -29.79
CA ARG A 283 9.31 7.71 -31.25
C ARG A 283 8.91 6.42 -31.93
N THR A 284 9.57 5.31 -31.60
CA THR A 284 9.47 4.09 -32.43
C THR A 284 9.33 2.82 -31.60
N ARG A 285 9.73 2.84 -30.34
CA ARG A 285 9.93 1.64 -29.53
C ARG A 285 9.50 1.83 -28.09
N TYR A 286 8.92 0.78 -27.53
CA TYR A 286 8.72 0.65 -26.08
C TYR A 286 9.03 -0.75 -25.60
N ALA A 287 9.27 -0.90 -24.29
CA ALA A 287 9.49 -2.17 -23.66
C ALA A 287 8.68 -2.30 -22.37
N LEU A 288 8.14 -3.50 -22.16
CA LEU A 288 7.46 -3.91 -20.93
C LEU A 288 8.25 -5.02 -20.25
N LYS A 289 8.51 -4.86 -18.95
CA LYS A 289 9.21 -5.84 -18.12
C LYS A 289 8.49 -6.05 -16.80
N GLY A 290 8.66 -7.23 -16.23
CA GLY A 290 8.13 -7.53 -14.91
C GLY A 290 8.91 -8.62 -14.19
N ALA A 291 8.72 -8.64 -12.86
CA ALA A 291 9.36 -9.61 -11.97
C ALA A 291 8.57 -9.77 -10.66
N ASP A 292 8.88 -10.83 -9.91
CA ASP A 292 8.60 -10.83 -8.47
C ASP A 292 9.52 -9.82 -7.80
N ALA A 293 8.96 -8.85 -7.08
CA ALA A 293 9.73 -7.82 -6.36
C ALA A 293 10.52 -8.39 -5.15
N ARG A 294 10.32 -9.67 -4.80
CA ARG A 294 11.01 -10.34 -3.69
C ARG A 294 12.17 -11.20 -4.15
N SER A 295 12.20 -11.59 -5.43
CA SER A 295 13.21 -12.52 -5.91
C SER A 295 13.32 -12.54 -7.44
N GLY A 296 14.48 -12.95 -7.94
CA GLY A 296 14.72 -13.14 -9.36
C GLY A 296 15.02 -11.84 -10.13
N GLY A 297 15.23 -12.00 -11.42
CA GLY A 297 15.50 -10.92 -12.36
C GLY A 297 14.28 -10.54 -13.19
N LEU A 298 14.40 -9.45 -13.94
CA LEU A 298 13.37 -8.98 -14.86
C LEU A 298 13.16 -9.96 -16.02
N SER A 299 11.89 -10.19 -16.34
CA SER A 299 11.48 -10.79 -17.60
C SER A 299 11.07 -9.67 -18.56
N THR A 300 11.59 -9.70 -19.77
CA THR A 300 11.13 -8.80 -20.84
C THR A 300 9.98 -9.46 -21.57
N TRP A 301 8.80 -8.87 -21.53
CA TRP A 301 7.62 -9.40 -22.20
C TRP A 301 7.38 -8.75 -23.55
N TRP A 302 7.75 -7.50 -23.66
CA TRP A 302 7.77 -6.78 -24.94
C TRP A 302 9.01 -5.91 -25.02
N ASP A 303 9.61 -5.86 -26.20
CA ASP A 303 10.64 -4.90 -26.56
C ASP A 303 10.62 -4.75 -28.09
N GLY A 304 9.93 -3.76 -28.57
CA GLY A 304 9.65 -3.61 -29.99
C GLY A 304 8.93 -2.32 -30.34
N ALA A 305 8.33 -2.32 -31.53
CA ALA A 305 7.64 -1.15 -32.07
C ALA A 305 6.52 -0.66 -31.16
N LEU A 306 6.30 0.66 -31.18
CA LEU A 306 5.11 1.30 -30.61
C LEU A 306 3.83 0.76 -31.26
N PRO A 307 2.69 0.80 -30.55
CA PRO A 307 1.41 0.39 -31.12
C PRO A 307 1.08 1.18 -32.40
N ASN A 308 0.55 0.44 -33.39
CA ASN A 308 0.08 1.00 -34.65
C ASN A 308 -1.30 0.41 -34.97
N ARG A 309 -2.35 1.04 -34.48
CA ARG A 309 -3.73 0.60 -34.69
C ARG A 309 -4.56 1.74 -35.27
N GLY A 310 -4.98 1.61 -36.55
CA GLY A 310 -6.04 2.45 -37.10
C GLY A 310 -5.79 3.96 -37.09
N GLY A 311 -4.53 4.41 -37.24
CA GLY A 311 -4.19 5.83 -37.18
C GLY A 311 -3.86 6.36 -35.79
N TYR A 312 -3.80 5.49 -34.78
CA TYR A 312 -3.34 5.81 -33.44
C TYR A 312 -1.88 6.33 -33.45
N ALA A 313 -1.62 7.44 -32.77
CA ALA A 313 -0.30 8.09 -32.72
C ALA A 313 0.12 8.29 -31.24
N PRO A 314 0.77 7.29 -30.63
CA PRO A 314 1.25 7.38 -29.24
C PRO A 314 2.42 8.35 -29.09
N MET A 315 2.83 8.59 -27.85
CA MET A 315 3.96 9.45 -27.48
C MET A 315 3.71 10.94 -27.73
N GLN A 316 2.50 11.39 -27.44
CA GLN A 316 2.15 12.81 -27.34
C GLN A 316 2.04 13.24 -25.87
N GLN A 317 2.87 12.67 -25.02
CA GLN A 317 2.85 12.86 -23.57
C GLN A 317 2.72 14.33 -23.18
N GLU A 318 1.95 14.64 -22.15
CA GLU A 318 1.76 15.99 -21.64
C GLU A 318 2.57 16.30 -20.38
N GLY A 319 3.10 15.28 -19.72
CA GLY A 319 3.97 15.44 -18.56
C GLY A 319 3.27 15.65 -17.22
N GLY A 320 1.98 15.37 -17.11
CA GLY A 320 1.34 15.11 -15.82
C GLY A 320 1.83 13.80 -15.23
N ILE A 321 1.65 13.59 -13.94
CA ILE A 321 1.94 12.30 -13.27
C ILE A 321 0.68 11.82 -12.56
N ILE A 322 0.36 10.55 -12.72
CA ILE A 322 -0.76 9.88 -12.05
C ILE A 322 -0.30 8.67 -11.26
N LEU A 323 -1.11 8.28 -10.28
CA LEU A 323 -0.98 7.06 -9.50
C LEU A 323 -2.38 6.55 -9.13
N GLY A 324 -2.72 5.33 -9.58
CA GLY A 324 -3.95 4.65 -9.22
C GLY A 324 -5.22 5.22 -9.87
N THR A 325 -5.07 5.98 -10.93
CA THR A 325 -6.16 6.59 -11.71
C THR A 325 -5.71 6.75 -13.15
N GLY A 326 -6.62 6.94 -14.08
CA GLY A 326 -6.32 7.32 -15.45
C GLY A 326 -6.09 8.82 -15.62
N GLY A 327 -5.66 9.25 -16.80
CA GLY A 327 -5.36 10.64 -17.12
C GLY A 327 -6.58 11.56 -17.04
N ASP A 328 -7.74 11.08 -17.44
CA ASP A 328 -9.04 11.75 -17.38
C ASP A 328 -9.75 11.60 -16.01
N ASN A 329 -9.04 11.07 -15.02
CA ASN A 329 -9.53 10.68 -13.70
C ASN A 329 -10.54 9.54 -13.73
N SER A 330 -10.35 8.54 -14.61
CA SER A 330 -10.99 7.24 -14.50
C SER A 330 -10.41 6.49 -13.29
N ASN A 331 -11.18 6.40 -12.20
CA ASN A 331 -10.73 5.99 -10.89
C ASN A 331 -11.51 4.78 -10.32
N TRP A 332 -11.93 3.86 -11.19
CA TRP A 332 -12.72 2.68 -10.81
C TRP A 332 -11.90 1.42 -10.58
N ASN A 333 -10.58 1.53 -10.61
CA ASN A 333 -9.73 0.36 -10.48
C ASN A 333 -9.27 0.15 -9.04
N ARG A 334 -8.59 -0.95 -8.83
CA ARG A 334 -7.99 -1.36 -7.57
C ARG A 334 -6.56 -1.81 -7.78
N GLY A 335 -5.74 -1.60 -6.76
CA GLY A 335 -4.35 -2.01 -6.73
C GLY A 335 -3.70 -1.57 -5.43
N THR A 336 -2.50 -2.07 -5.17
CA THR A 336 -1.71 -1.61 -4.03
C THR A 336 -0.35 -1.15 -4.52
N PHE A 337 -0.01 0.08 -4.20
CA PHE A 337 1.27 0.70 -4.58
C PHE A 337 2.21 0.79 -3.37
N PHE A 338 3.49 0.51 -3.58
CA PHE A 338 4.52 0.60 -2.54
C PHE A 338 5.60 1.63 -2.88
N GLU A 339 6.11 1.63 -4.09
CA GLU A 339 7.10 2.57 -4.61
C GLU A 339 7.06 2.67 -6.12
N GLY A 340 7.51 3.78 -6.68
CA GLY A 340 7.65 3.97 -8.11
C GLY A 340 8.57 5.14 -8.46
N VAL A 341 9.15 5.08 -9.64
CA VAL A 341 10.08 6.07 -10.17
C VAL A 341 9.76 6.35 -11.63
N MET A 342 9.90 7.61 -12.02
CA MET A 342 9.97 8.02 -13.42
C MET A 342 11.33 8.62 -13.73
N VAL A 343 11.87 8.32 -14.90
CA VAL A 343 13.18 8.77 -15.35
C VAL A 343 13.11 9.46 -16.69
N ALA A 344 13.95 10.47 -16.92
CA ALA A 344 14.14 11.05 -18.23
C ALA A 344 15.04 10.15 -19.08
N GLY A 345 14.66 9.94 -20.35
CA GLY A 345 15.42 9.14 -21.30
C GLY A 345 15.08 7.63 -21.23
N TYR A 346 15.68 6.85 -22.11
CA TYR A 346 15.48 5.42 -22.26
C TYR A 346 16.51 4.65 -21.40
N PRO A 347 16.13 4.10 -20.23
CA PRO A 347 17.09 3.42 -19.35
C PRO A 347 17.65 2.16 -20.00
N THR A 348 18.91 1.86 -19.70
CA THR A 348 19.55 0.63 -20.17
C THR A 348 19.02 -0.59 -19.41
N ASP A 349 19.02 -1.74 -20.04
CA ASP A 349 18.66 -3.01 -19.38
C ASP A 349 19.55 -3.30 -18.17
N ALA A 350 20.82 -2.90 -18.22
CA ALA A 350 21.74 -3.04 -17.09
C ALA A 350 21.28 -2.20 -15.88
N ALA A 351 20.82 -0.96 -16.10
CA ALA A 351 20.29 -0.11 -15.05
C ALA A 351 19.00 -0.68 -14.46
N GLU A 352 18.07 -1.12 -15.30
CA GLU A 352 16.80 -1.74 -14.86
C GLU A 352 17.04 -3.03 -14.07
N ASN A 353 17.97 -3.89 -14.51
CA ASN A 353 18.34 -5.09 -13.77
C ASN A 353 19.01 -4.76 -12.41
N ALA A 354 19.81 -3.70 -12.34
CA ALA A 354 20.38 -3.24 -11.07
C ALA A 354 19.30 -2.67 -10.13
N VAL A 355 18.31 -1.96 -10.66
CA VAL A 355 17.14 -1.49 -9.91
C VAL A 355 16.33 -2.67 -9.40
N GLN A 356 16.06 -3.69 -10.23
CA GLN A 356 15.37 -4.91 -9.78
C GLN A 356 16.14 -5.61 -8.65
N ALA A 357 17.45 -5.72 -8.76
CA ALA A 357 18.28 -6.29 -7.70
C ALA A 357 18.20 -5.48 -6.40
N ASN A 358 18.12 -4.14 -6.49
CA ASN A 358 17.88 -3.29 -5.34
C ASN A 358 16.47 -3.52 -4.75
N ILE A 359 15.43 -3.59 -5.58
CA ILE A 359 14.04 -3.87 -5.14
C ILE A 359 13.98 -5.21 -4.41
N THR A 360 14.56 -6.28 -4.97
CA THR A 360 14.55 -7.59 -4.31
C THR A 360 15.29 -7.59 -2.98
N SER A 361 16.32 -6.76 -2.83
CA SER A 361 17.06 -6.62 -1.56
C SER A 361 16.27 -5.99 -0.43
N VAL A 362 15.15 -5.35 -0.73
CA VAL A 362 14.22 -4.80 0.28
C VAL A 362 13.59 -5.91 1.11
N GLY A 363 13.35 -7.08 0.52
CA GLY A 363 12.76 -8.22 1.22
C GLY A 363 11.33 -7.91 1.69
N TYR A 364 10.48 -7.45 0.78
CA TYR A 364 9.07 -7.24 1.06
C TYR A 364 8.38 -8.52 1.56
N THR A 365 7.65 -8.42 2.67
CA THR A 365 6.83 -9.50 3.22
C THR A 365 5.53 -8.94 3.80
N GLY A 366 4.55 -9.80 3.97
CA GLY A 366 3.21 -9.47 4.44
C GLY A 366 2.17 -9.71 3.35
N GLN A 367 0.92 -9.55 3.73
CA GLN A 367 -0.23 -9.76 2.88
C GLN A 367 -0.46 -8.50 2.03
N THR A 368 -0.82 -8.66 0.77
CA THR A 368 -0.96 -7.56 -0.19
C THR A 368 -2.32 -7.49 -0.85
N ASP A 369 -3.19 -8.44 -0.54
CA ASP A 369 -4.52 -8.64 -1.13
C ASP A 369 -5.67 -8.39 -0.15
N GLU A 370 -5.37 -8.26 1.14
CA GLU A 370 -6.40 -8.09 2.16
C GLU A 370 -5.90 -7.12 3.24
N PRO A 371 -6.32 -5.87 3.16
CA PRO A 371 -5.96 -4.89 4.16
C PRO A 371 -6.68 -5.17 5.48
N ASN A 372 -5.94 -5.19 6.57
CA ASN A 372 -6.45 -5.26 7.95
C ASN A 372 -7.49 -6.36 8.24
N GLY A 373 -7.55 -7.41 7.42
CA GLY A 373 -8.48 -8.53 7.55
C GLY A 373 -8.97 -9.03 6.22
N ASP A 374 -9.50 -10.21 6.28
CA ASP A 374 -10.07 -10.96 5.17
C ASP A 374 -11.34 -10.24 4.68
N GLN A 375 -11.24 -9.43 3.62
CA GLN A 375 -12.41 -8.81 3.00
C GLN A 375 -13.20 -9.87 2.25
N ARG A 376 -14.41 -10.12 2.70
CA ARG A 376 -15.28 -11.18 2.21
C ARG A 376 -16.60 -10.62 1.76
N GLU A 377 -17.22 -11.29 0.80
CA GLU A 377 -18.61 -11.02 0.47
C GLU A 377 -19.47 -11.11 1.74
N PHE A 378 -20.19 -10.05 2.01
CA PHE A 378 -21.04 -9.96 3.20
C PHE A 378 -22.50 -10.03 2.79
N THR A 379 -23.13 -11.17 3.03
CA THR A 379 -24.53 -11.39 2.67
C THR A 379 -25.47 -11.22 3.85
N GLY A 380 -26.68 -10.81 3.54
CA GLY A 380 -27.78 -10.61 4.46
C GLY A 380 -29.04 -11.40 4.08
N PRO A 381 -30.20 -10.97 4.61
CA PRO A 381 -31.48 -11.62 4.33
C PRO A 381 -31.76 -11.82 2.84
N GLY A 382 -32.20 -13.04 2.49
CA GLY A 382 -32.48 -13.41 1.11
C GLY A 382 -31.23 -13.73 0.28
N GLY A 383 -30.03 -13.70 0.83
CA GLY A 383 -28.78 -13.90 0.10
C GLY A 383 -28.33 -12.67 -0.70
N ALA A 384 -28.95 -11.51 -0.47
CA ALA A 384 -28.48 -10.24 -1.03
C ALA A 384 -27.23 -9.76 -0.30
N CYS A 385 -26.36 -9.04 -0.99
CA CYS A 385 -25.16 -8.49 -0.40
C CYS A 385 -25.42 -7.20 0.41
N VAL A 386 -24.68 -7.02 1.47
CA VAL A 386 -24.62 -5.76 2.25
C VAL A 386 -23.75 -4.80 1.46
N ASP A 387 -24.35 -3.75 0.97
CA ASP A 387 -23.91 -2.87 -0.08
C ASP A 387 -23.86 -1.42 0.40
N VAL A 388 -22.95 -0.61 -0.13
CA VAL A 388 -22.91 0.82 0.14
C VAL A 388 -23.56 1.57 -1.01
N ALA A 389 -24.70 2.22 -0.75
CA ALA A 389 -25.41 2.98 -1.77
C ALA A 389 -24.55 4.11 -2.38
N ALA A 390 -24.81 4.42 -3.66
CA ALA A 390 -24.11 5.40 -4.47
C ALA A 390 -22.74 4.94 -4.99
N ASP A 391 -22.73 3.73 -5.50
CA ASP A 391 -21.71 3.20 -6.41
C ASP A 391 -20.27 3.48 -5.95
N ASP A 392 -19.84 2.76 -4.90
CA ASP A 392 -18.43 2.64 -4.49
C ASP A 392 -17.70 3.94 -4.08
N THR A 393 -18.36 5.06 -3.96
CA THR A 393 -17.68 6.32 -3.60
C THR A 393 -17.23 6.37 -2.15
N GLY A 394 -17.79 5.54 -1.30
CA GLY A 394 -17.40 5.45 0.10
C GLY A 394 -17.53 6.75 0.89
N ALA A 395 -18.43 7.65 0.53
CA ALA A 395 -18.62 8.90 1.24
C ALA A 395 -19.21 8.69 2.64
N ASN A 396 -18.83 9.54 3.60
CA ASN A 396 -19.47 9.58 4.91
C ASN A 396 -20.96 9.85 4.78
N GLY A 397 -21.78 9.04 5.46
CA GLY A 397 -23.23 9.09 5.40
C GLY A 397 -23.84 8.28 4.25
N ALA A 398 -23.01 7.60 3.42
CA ALA A 398 -23.51 6.68 2.42
C ALA A 398 -24.37 5.59 3.08
N ALA A 399 -25.58 5.37 2.55
CA ALA A 399 -26.50 4.40 3.13
C ALA A 399 -25.95 2.98 2.94
N VAL A 400 -26.04 2.17 3.98
CA VAL A 400 -25.77 0.73 3.86
C VAL A 400 -27.11 0.01 3.67
N GLN A 401 -27.18 -0.79 2.63
CA GLN A 401 -28.41 -1.39 2.10
C GLN A 401 -28.20 -2.86 1.73
N LEU A 402 -29.27 -3.51 1.25
CA LEU A 402 -29.17 -4.78 0.54
C LEU A 402 -29.21 -4.53 -0.97
N TRP A 403 -28.40 -5.26 -1.72
CA TRP A 403 -28.33 -5.21 -3.18
C TRP A 403 -27.94 -6.57 -3.76
N ASP A 404 -28.25 -6.78 -5.04
CA ASP A 404 -27.78 -7.98 -5.74
C ASP A 404 -26.28 -8.08 -5.68
N CYS A 405 -25.74 -9.26 -5.35
CA CYS A 405 -24.29 -9.46 -5.24
C CYS A 405 -23.60 -9.27 -6.59
N GLN A 406 -22.61 -8.43 -6.62
CA GLN A 406 -21.82 -8.10 -7.80
C GLN A 406 -20.37 -8.58 -7.58
N LYS A 407 -19.90 -9.45 -8.43
CA LYS A 407 -18.60 -10.15 -8.27
C LYS A 407 -17.41 -9.25 -7.98
N TYR A 408 -17.44 -8.00 -8.40
CA TYR A 408 -16.29 -7.07 -8.31
C TYR A 408 -16.65 -5.77 -7.56
N ALA A 409 -17.77 -5.74 -6.86
CA ALA A 409 -18.18 -4.58 -6.07
C ALA A 409 -17.44 -4.58 -4.71
N GLU A 410 -16.47 -3.70 -4.54
CA GLU A 410 -15.70 -3.60 -3.28
C GLU A 410 -16.54 -3.18 -2.10
N ASP A 411 -17.57 -2.38 -2.33
CA ASP A 411 -18.52 -1.92 -1.33
C ASP A 411 -19.41 -3.04 -0.78
N GLN A 412 -19.35 -4.24 -1.38
CA GLN A 412 -20.02 -5.46 -0.93
C GLN A 412 -19.05 -6.45 -0.23
N HIS A 413 -17.74 -6.12 -0.18
CA HIS A 413 -16.73 -6.91 0.50
C HIS A 413 -16.32 -6.21 1.80
N TRP A 414 -16.51 -6.89 2.90
CA TRP A 414 -16.33 -6.36 4.26
C TRP A 414 -15.31 -7.16 5.05
N ALA A 415 -14.52 -6.48 5.88
CA ALA A 415 -13.66 -7.10 6.86
C ALA A 415 -14.19 -6.87 8.28
N HIS A 416 -14.25 -7.92 9.09
CA HIS A 416 -14.51 -7.81 10.53
C HIS A 416 -13.18 -7.85 11.28
N LEU A 417 -12.78 -6.73 11.86
CA LEU A 417 -11.47 -6.58 12.46
C LEU A 417 -11.46 -6.94 13.96
N ALA A 418 -10.26 -7.21 14.48
CA ALA A 418 -10.05 -7.54 15.89
C ALA A 418 -10.51 -6.45 16.88
N ASP A 419 -10.60 -5.20 16.42
CA ASP A 419 -11.14 -4.08 17.19
C ASP A 419 -12.68 -4.06 17.23
N GLY A 420 -13.33 -5.00 16.57
CA GLY A 420 -14.78 -5.14 16.49
C GLY A 420 -15.45 -4.28 15.43
N THR A 421 -14.70 -3.60 14.54
CA THR A 421 -15.28 -2.87 13.44
C THR A 421 -15.54 -3.77 12.23
N LEU A 422 -16.62 -3.49 11.49
CA LEU A 422 -16.84 -3.99 10.13
C LEU A 422 -16.49 -2.88 9.16
N ARG A 423 -15.62 -3.16 8.20
CA ARG A 423 -15.10 -2.15 7.28
C ARG A 423 -15.22 -2.55 5.82
N THR A 424 -15.51 -1.57 5.00
CA THR A 424 -15.37 -1.57 3.54
C THR A 424 -14.95 -0.19 3.07
N LEU A 425 -14.30 -0.07 1.91
CA LEU A 425 -13.87 1.21 1.30
C LEU A 425 -13.09 2.10 2.28
N GLY A 426 -12.29 1.50 3.19
CA GLY A 426 -11.51 2.22 4.21
C GLY A 426 -12.35 2.87 5.32
N ARG A 427 -13.63 2.52 5.47
CA ARG A 427 -14.56 3.08 6.46
C ARG A 427 -15.31 2.01 7.23
N CYS A 428 -15.97 2.44 8.30
CA CYS A 428 -16.69 1.57 9.23
C CYS A 428 -18.19 1.55 8.97
N LEU A 429 -18.81 0.37 9.12
CA LEU A 429 -20.26 0.26 9.33
C LEU A 429 -20.62 0.99 10.62
N ASP A 430 -21.37 2.07 10.49
CA ASP A 430 -21.70 3.00 11.58
C ASP A 430 -23.23 3.10 11.79
N ILE A 431 -23.62 3.30 13.04
CA ILE A 431 -25.02 3.65 13.34
C ILE A 431 -25.14 5.18 13.28
N ASN A 432 -25.97 5.66 12.34
CA ASN A 432 -26.17 7.10 12.11
C ASN A 432 -26.33 7.88 13.42
N GLY A 433 -25.48 8.90 13.57
CA GLY A 433 -25.43 9.74 14.78
C GLY A 433 -25.07 8.99 16.06
N ASN A 434 -24.41 7.83 15.96
CA ASN A 434 -24.10 6.96 17.11
C ASN A 434 -25.36 6.60 17.93
N GLY A 435 -26.51 6.46 17.24
CA GLY A 435 -27.83 6.22 17.84
C GLY A 435 -27.96 4.83 18.47
N THR A 436 -28.86 4.70 19.45
CA THR A 436 -29.12 3.42 20.12
C THR A 436 -30.58 2.97 20.01
N ALA A 437 -31.44 3.77 19.40
CA ALA A 437 -32.86 3.45 19.25
C ALA A 437 -33.12 2.40 18.17
N GLY A 438 -34.10 1.52 18.36
CA GLY A 438 -34.58 0.62 17.31
C GLY A 438 -35.06 1.43 16.10
N GLY A 439 -34.66 1.00 14.90
CA GLY A 439 -34.93 1.70 13.65
C GLY A 439 -33.85 2.73 13.27
N ALA A 440 -32.86 2.98 14.11
CA ALA A 440 -31.72 3.82 13.72
C ALA A 440 -31.01 3.18 12.51
N LYS A 441 -30.78 3.96 11.46
CA LYS A 441 -30.21 3.48 10.21
C LYS A 441 -28.70 3.31 10.36
N VAL A 442 -28.16 2.39 9.57
CA VAL A 442 -26.71 2.25 9.44
C VAL A 442 -26.23 2.95 8.18
N GLU A 443 -24.99 3.37 8.22
CA GLU A 443 -24.33 4.10 7.15
C GLU A 443 -22.84 3.78 7.13
N LEU A 444 -22.13 4.18 6.10
CA LEU A 444 -20.70 4.16 6.05
C LEU A 444 -20.17 5.46 6.66
N TRP A 445 -19.20 5.37 7.55
CA TRP A 445 -18.59 6.55 8.18
C TRP A 445 -17.12 6.32 8.47
N ASP A 446 -16.34 7.40 8.53
CA ASP A 446 -14.95 7.33 8.97
C ASP A 446 -14.83 6.62 10.32
N CYS A 447 -13.87 5.69 10.43
CA CYS A 447 -13.66 4.96 11.68
C CYS A 447 -13.12 5.91 12.75
N ASN A 448 -13.96 6.24 13.72
CA ASN A 448 -13.67 7.19 14.78
C ASN A 448 -13.71 6.56 16.20
N GLY A 449 -13.91 5.23 16.27
CA GLY A 449 -13.87 4.46 17.50
C GLY A 449 -15.09 4.54 18.38
N VAL A 450 -16.18 5.22 17.97
CA VAL A 450 -17.44 5.27 18.72
C VAL A 450 -18.09 3.88 18.83
N GLY A 451 -18.96 3.72 19.83
CA GLY A 451 -19.60 2.44 20.06
C GLY A 451 -20.55 2.00 18.95
N GLY A 452 -21.11 2.94 18.17
CA GLY A 452 -21.95 2.65 16.99
C GLY A 452 -21.21 1.91 15.86
N GLN A 453 -19.87 1.89 15.91
CA GLN A 453 -19.03 1.20 14.94
C GLN A 453 -18.54 -0.18 15.40
N LYS A 454 -19.00 -0.64 16.58
CA LYS A 454 -18.56 -1.94 17.13
C LYS A 454 -19.61 -3.00 16.94
N TRP A 455 -19.20 -4.13 16.41
CA TRP A 455 -20.08 -5.22 16.04
C TRP A 455 -19.51 -6.55 16.54
N VAL A 456 -20.37 -7.38 17.08
CA VAL A 456 -20.04 -8.73 17.52
C VAL A 456 -20.79 -9.71 16.63
N VAL A 457 -20.06 -10.49 15.86
CA VAL A 457 -20.60 -11.59 15.05
C VAL A 457 -20.95 -12.75 16.00
N ARG A 458 -22.19 -13.15 16.04
CA ARG A 458 -22.69 -14.25 16.88
C ARG A 458 -22.76 -15.54 16.09
N SER A 459 -22.68 -16.65 16.79
CA SER A 459 -22.75 -17.98 16.18
C SER A 459 -24.08 -18.30 15.50
N ASP A 460 -25.13 -17.55 15.83
CA ASP A 460 -26.45 -17.68 15.20
C ASP A 460 -26.59 -16.84 13.92
N GLY A 461 -25.51 -16.16 13.49
CA GLY A 461 -25.48 -15.30 12.31
C GLY A 461 -26.00 -13.88 12.54
N SER A 462 -26.32 -13.50 13.80
CA SER A 462 -26.67 -12.10 14.08
C SER A 462 -25.45 -11.25 14.38
N LEU A 463 -25.50 -9.98 14.01
CA LEU A 463 -24.50 -8.97 14.35
C LEU A 463 -25.03 -8.08 15.45
N LEU A 464 -24.47 -8.18 16.63
CA LEU A 464 -24.83 -7.35 17.79
C LEU A 464 -23.98 -6.09 17.83
N ASN A 465 -24.60 -4.94 17.98
CA ASN A 465 -23.93 -3.72 18.41
C ASN A 465 -23.98 -3.65 19.96
N PRO A 466 -22.82 -3.75 20.65
CA PRO A 466 -22.81 -3.81 22.12
C PRO A 466 -23.30 -2.51 22.79
N GLN A 467 -23.09 -1.34 22.17
CA GLN A 467 -23.53 -0.06 22.74
C GLN A 467 -25.06 0.04 22.80
N SER A 468 -25.74 -0.34 21.72
CA SER A 468 -27.21 -0.28 21.66
C SER A 468 -27.90 -1.50 22.25
N GLY A 469 -27.18 -2.63 22.36
CA GLY A 469 -27.78 -3.93 22.69
C GLY A 469 -28.67 -4.52 21.60
N ARG A 470 -28.60 -3.93 20.36
CA ARG A 470 -29.42 -4.30 19.21
C ARG A 470 -28.61 -4.99 18.12
N CYS A 471 -29.35 -5.67 17.25
CA CYS A 471 -28.77 -6.40 16.12
C CYS A 471 -28.96 -5.61 14.82
N LEU A 472 -28.01 -5.78 13.89
CA LEU A 472 -28.19 -5.36 12.49
C LEU A 472 -29.43 -6.07 11.94
N ASP A 473 -30.28 -5.31 11.19
CA ASP A 473 -31.61 -5.75 10.84
C ASP A 473 -32.03 -5.19 9.48
N SER A 474 -32.68 -6.02 8.68
CA SER A 474 -33.40 -5.57 7.51
C SER A 474 -34.83 -5.23 7.86
N PRO A 475 -35.31 -4.00 7.68
CA PRO A 475 -36.64 -3.58 8.06
C PRO A 475 -37.71 -4.50 7.53
N SER A 476 -38.56 -5.05 8.42
CA SER A 476 -39.63 -5.98 8.10
C SER A 476 -39.18 -7.24 7.35
N GLY A 477 -37.91 -7.59 7.39
CA GLY A 477 -37.34 -8.73 6.66
C GLY A 477 -37.33 -8.53 5.13
N ALA A 478 -37.31 -7.29 4.67
CA ALA A 478 -37.23 -6.98 3.23
C ALA A 478 -35.91 -7.44 2.63
N THR A 479 -35.93 -7.91 1.40
CA THR A 479 -34.76 -8.43 0.67
C THR A 479 -34.53 -7.73 -0.68
N ALA A 480 -35.35 -6.71 -0.99
CA ALA A 480 -35.25 -6.00 -2.25
C ALA A 480 -34.06 -5.08 -2.30
N ASN A 481 -33.48 -4.88 -3.49
CA ASN A 481 -32.42 -3.90 -3.75
C ASN A 481 -32.82 -2.51 -3.24
N GLY A 482 -31.87 -1.81 -2.59
CA GLY A 482 -32.10 -0.51 -1.94
C GLY A 482 -32.74 -0.60 -0.55
N THR A 483 -32.92 -1.80 0.02
CA THR A 483 -33.41 -1.95 1.40
C THR A 483 -32.36 -1.45 2.39
N ARG A 484 -32.53 -0.23 2.90
CA ARG A 484 -31.62 0.38 3.86
C ARG A 484 -31.65 -0.32 5.21
N LEU A 485 -30.51 -0.81 5.67
CA LEU A 485 -30.35 -1.52 6.92
C LEU A 485 -30.47 -0.60 8.15
N GLN A 486 -30.77 -1.19 9.29
CA GLN A 486 -31.00 -0.53 10.57
C GLN A 486 -30.53 -1.39 11.73
N ILE A 487 -30.62 -0.88 12.95
CA ILE A 487 -30.55 -1.70 14.15
C ILE A 487 -31.97 -1.92 14.72
N TRP A 488 -32.22 -3.13 15.24
CA TRP A 488 -33.48 -3.48 15.90
C TRP A 488 -33.24 -4.43 17.07
N ASP A 489 -34.23 -4.58 17.96
CA ASP A 489 -34.14 -5.54 19.07
C ASP A 489 -33.81 -6.93 18.52
N CYS A 490 -32.79 -7.57 19.07
CA CYS A 490 -32.36 -8.91 18.65
C CYS A 490 -33.49 -9.91 18.87
N ASN A 491 -34.06 -10.45 17.79
CA ASN A 491 -35.22 -11.34 17.83
C ASN A 491 -34.98 -12.69 17.15
N GLY A 492 -33.78 -12.91 16.59
CA GLY A 492 -33.38 -14.16 15.95
C GLY A 492 -34.08 -14.47 14.60
N SER A 493 -34.85 -13.52 14.07
CA SER A 493 -35.56 -13.68 12.78
C SER A 493 -34.59 -13.74 11.60
N PRO A 494 -35.03 -14.23 10.42
CA PRO A 494 -34.23 -14.18 9.20
C PRO A 494 -33.77 -12.77 8.80
N ALA A 495 -34.51 -11.71 9.22
CA ALA A 495 -34.14 -10.32 8.98
C ALA A 495 -32.80 -9.91 9.61
N GLN A 496 -32.29 -10.69 10.57
CA GLN A 496 -31.09 -10.42 11.35
C GLN A 496 -29.97 -11.44 11.10
N LYS A 497 -30.05 -12.22 10.00
CA LYS A 497 -29.05 -13.21 9.65
C LYS A 497 -28.15 -12.68 8.56
N PHE A 498 -26.87 -12.53 8.92
CA PHE A 498 -25.81 -12.01 8.05
C PHE A 498 -24.61 -12.96 8.09
N GLN A 499 -23.89 -13.04 6.98
CA GLN A 499 -22.74 -13.94 6.86
C GLN A 499 -21.61 -13.27 6.08
N LEU A 500 -20.40 -13.32 6.63
CA LEU A 500 -19.13 -13.05 5.95
C LEU A 500 -18.62 -14.40 5.39
N HIS A 501 -18.40 -14.49 4.07
CA HIS A 501 -18.07 -15.73 3.35
C HIS A 501 -16.59 -16.01 3.26
#